data_697e2194740bd45166e3f86079d6635a
#
_entry.id   697e2194740bd45166e3f86079d6635a
#
_cell.length_a   1.000
_cell.length_b   1.000
_cell.length_c   1.000
_cell.angle_alpha   90.00
_cell.angle_beta   90.00
_cell.angle_gamma   90.00
#
_symmetry.space_group_name_H-M   'P 1'
#
loop_
_entity.id
_entity.type
_entity.pdbx_description
1 polymer ?
#
loop_
_entity_poly.entity_id
_entity_poly.type
_entity_poly.pdbx_seq_one_letter_code
_entity_poly.pdbx_strand_id
1 'polypeptide(L)'
;MAEEKSKRLKPMVITDPETNHEYTLEFNRKSVRKCEAAGLDINLAASKSMTMIPLLFWGAFQMHHPNMKQEATDKILFEGLGGLNDQELEYLANLYAEPFKALIADAGEEEANPRKMTVSF
;
A
#
# COMPACT_ATOMS: atom_id res chain seq x y z
N MET A 1 -3.66 -23.49 -9.27
CA MET A 1 -3.78 -23.66 -7.84
C MET A 1 -4.56 -22.53 -7.23
N ALA A 2 -5.37 -22.87 -6.26
CA ALA A 2 -6.20 -21.87 -5.63
C ALA A 2 -5.36 -20.80 -4.91
N GLU A 3 -4.28 -21.20 -4.31
CA GLU A 3 -3.48 -20.24 -3.60
C GLU A 3 -2.83 -19.23 -4.52
N GLU A 4 -2.59 -19.59 -5.76
CA GLU A 4 -2.03 -18.63 -6.69
C GLU A 4 -3.03 -17.56 -7.05
N LYS A 5 -4.28 -17.94 -7.23
CA LYS A 5 -5.31 -16.99 -7.56
C LYS A 5 -5.61 -16.06 -6.41
N SER A 6 -5.64 -16.61 -5.23
CA SER A 6 -5.92 -15.82 -4.05
C SER A 6 -4.67 -15.20 -3.47
N LYS A 7 -3.54 -15.42 -4.11
CA LYS A 7 -2.29 -14.93 -3.56
C LYS A 7 -2.26 -13.42 -3.58
N ARG A 8 -2.16 -12.86 -2.41
CA ARG A 8 -2.00 -11.44 -2.24
C ARG A 8 -0.69 -11.24 -1.51
N LEU A 9 -0.12 -10.07 -1.71
CA LEU A 9 1.10 -9.75 -1.00
C LEU A 9 0.80 -9.70 0.49
N LYS A 10 1.69 -10.30 1.27
CA LYS A 10 1.56 -10.23 2.70
C LYS A 10 1.87 -8.81 3.16
N PRO A 11 1.24 -8.36 4.24
CA PRO A 11 1.57 -7.05 4.77
C PRO A 11 3.02 -6.95 5.16
N MET A 12 3.55 -5.73 5.10
CA MET A 12 4.88 -5.46 5.62
C MET A 12 4.74 -5.16 7.10
N VAL A 13 5.64 -5.70 7.92
CA VAL A 13 5.58 -5.49 9.36
C VAL A 13 6.85 -4.82 9.82
N ILE A 14 6.70 -3.73 10.58
CA ILE A 14 7.82 -3.02 11.18
C ILE A 14 7.72 -3.21 12.69
N THR A 15 8.80 -3.66 13.30
CA THR A 15 8.83 -3.91 14.73
C THR A 15 9.78 -2.93 15.41
N ASP A 16 9.28 -2.30 16.47
CA ASP A 16 10.10 -1.46 17.33
C ASP A 16 10.66 -2.34 18.44
N PRO A 17 11.96 -2.62 18.43
CA PRO A 17 12.51 -3.55 19.42
C PRO A 17 12.47 -3.02 20.85
N GLU A 18 12.40 -1.71 21.03
CA GLU A 18 12.38 -1.16 22.37
C GLU A 18 11.04 -1.38 23.07
N THR A 19 9.96 -1.30 22.28
CA THR A 19 8.62 -1.43 22.87
C THR A 19 7.93 -2.72 22.45
N ASN A 20 8.52 -3.49 21.53
CA ASN A 20 7.91 -4.66 20.89
C ASN A 20 6.63 -4.31 20.14
N HIS A 21 6.44 -3.05 19.82
CA HIS A 21 5.27 -2.64 19.05
C HIS A 21 5.47 -3.02 17.59
N GLU A 22 4.43 -3.56 16.98
CA GLU A 22 4.45 -3.92 15.57
C GLU A 22 3.50 -3.06 14.80
N TYR A 23 3.97 -2.55 13.66
CA TYR A 23 3.13 -1.81 12.73
C TYR A 23 2.91 -2.65 11.49
N THR A 24 1.66 -2.81 11.10
CA THR A 24 1.29 -3.58 9.92
C THR A 24 0.99 -2.60 8.79
N LEU A 25 1.73 -2.73 7.71
CA LEU A 25 1.61 -1.84 6.56
C LEU A 25 0.94 -2.60 5.42
N GLU A 26 -0.13 -2.02 4.92
CA GLU A 26 -0.92 -2.65 3.87
C GLU A 26 -1.80 -1.58 3.24
N PHE A 27 -2.33 -1.85 2.05
CA PHE A 27 -3.23 -0.92 1.37
C PHE A 27 -4.54 -1.61 1.03
N ASN A 28 -5.61 -0.83 1.12
CA ASN A 28 -6.91 -1.21 0.56
C ASN A 28 -7.43 -0.01 -0.22
N ARG A 29 -8.63 -0.16 -0.80
CA ARG A 29 -9.16 0.93 -1.62
C ARG A 29 -9.34 2.21 -0.83
N LYS A 30 -9.77 2.08 0.41
CA LYS A 30 -9.99 3.25 1.24
C LYS A 30 -8.68 3.98 1.54
N SER A 31 -7.64 3.22 1.88
CA SER A 31 -6.37 3.86 2.20
C SER A 31 -5.70 4.44 0.96
N VAL A 32 -5.87 3.79 -0.21
CA VAL A 32 -5.36 4.35 -1.45
C VAL A 32 -6.05 5.68 -1.76
N ARG A 33 -7.37 5.74 -1.60
CA ARG A 33 -8.08 7.00 -1.83
C ARG A 33 -7.61 8.08 -0.88
N LYS A 34 -7.30 7.70 0.35
CA LYS A 34 -6.78 8.64 1.32
C LYS A 34 -5.42 9.18 0.88
N CYS A 35 -4.59 8.32 0.31
CA CYS A 35 -3.30 8.75 -0.21
C CYS A 35 -3.47 9.74 -1.36
N GLU A 36 -4.37 9.41 -2.28
CA GLU A 36 -4.60 10.29 -3.43
C GLU A 36 -5.13 11.64 -2.99
N ALA A 37 -6.02 11.63 -2.02
CA ALA A 37 -6.55 12.89 -1.48
C ALA A 37 -5.46 13.72 -0.81
N ALA A 38 -4.43 13.06 -0.28
CA ALA A 38 -3.32 13.75 0.34
C ALA A 38 -2.26 14.20 -0.67
N GLY A 39 -2.44 13.85 -1.94
CA GLY A 39 -1.53 14.31 -2.98
C GLY A 39 -0.56 13.29 -3.51
N LEU A 40 -0.74 12.02 -3.16
CA LEU A 40 0.17 10.99 -3.65
C LEU A 40 -0.04 10.74 -5.13
N ASP A 41 1.04 10.81 -5.88
CA ASP A 41 1.08 10.41 -7.29
C ASP A 41 2.30 9.53 -7.44
N ILE A 42 2.07 8.23 -7.56
CA ILE A 42 3.17 7.28 -7.59
C ILE A 42 4.10 7.51 -8.77
N ASN A 43 3.60 8.11 -9.85
CA ASN A 43 4.42 8.41 -11.01
C ASN A 43 5.44 9.50 -10.73
N LEU A 44 5.26 10.25 -9.65
CA LEU A 44 6.19 11.29 -9.26
C LEU A 44 7.21 10.82 -8.24
N ALA A 45 7.17 9.53 -7.87
CA ALA A 45 8.04 9.05 -6.81
C ALA A 45 9.51 9.21 -7.13
N ALA A 46 9.87 9.10 -8.40
CA ALA A 46 11.27 9.25 -8.80
C ALA A 46 11.72 10.71 -8.83
N SER A 47 10.85 11.61 -9.29
CA SER A 47 11.23 13.01 -9.43
C SER A 47 10.98 13.83 -8.18
N LYS A 48 10.04 13.40 -7.35
CA LYS A 48 9.72 14.10 -6.10
C LYS A 48 9.76 13.13 -4.94
N SER A 49 10.84 12.38 -4.83
CA SER A 49 10.94 11.29 -3.89
C SER A 49 10.84 11.76 -2.44
N MET A 50 11.38 12.92 -2.12
CA MET A 50 11.35 13.41 -0.73
C MET A 50 9.93 13.69 -0.25
N THR A 51 9.01 13.91 -1.18
CA THR A 51 7.61 14.15 -0.82
C THR A 51 6.78 12.88 -1.00
N MET A 52 6.99 12.19 -2.11
CA MET A 52 6.12 11.08 -2.47
C MET A 52 6.41 9.81 -1.68
N ILE A 53 7.67 9.50 -1.41
CA ILE A 53 8.00 8.27 -0.70
C ILE A 53 7.53 8.35 0.76
N PRO A 54 7.76 9.43 1.50
CA PRO A 54 7.18 9.53 2.84
C PRO A 54 5.66 9.48 2.84
N LEU A 55 5.03 10.03 1.80
CA LEU A 55 3.57 10.01 1.71
C LEU A 55 3.06 8.60 1.46
N LEU A 56 3.73 7.87 0.59
CA LEU A 56 3.41 6.46 0.35
C LEU A 56 3.57 5.65 1.63
N PHE A 57 4.64 5.90 2.35
CA PHE A 57 4.92 5.21 3.60
C PHE A 57 3.81 5.50 4.64
N TRP A 58 3.44 6.77 4.78
CA TRP A 58 2.35 7.14 5.67
C TRP A 58 1.06 6.43 5.28
N GLY A 59 0.77 6.38 3.99
CA GLY A 59 -0.45 5.75 3.52
C GLY A 59 -0.52 4.27 3.85
N ALA A 60 0.63 3.62 3.88
CA ALA A 60 0.68 2.19 4.17
C ALA A 60 0.26 1.87 5.60
N PHE A 61 0.35 2.84 6.50
CA PHE A 61 -0.09 2.65 7.88
C PHE A 61 -1.60 2.77 8.03
N GLN A 62 -2.27 3.44 7.11
CA GLN A 62 -3.63 3.93 7.35
C GLN A 62 -4.66 2.83 7.47
N MET A 63 -4.44 1.69 6.82
CA MET A 63 -5.40 0.60 6.88
C MET A 63 -5.52 0.04 8.30
N HIS A 64 -4.40 -0.16 8.96
CA HIS A 64 -4.37 -0.78 10.30
C HIS A 64 -4.13 0.23 11.41
N HIS A 65 -3.62 1.41 11.08
CA HIS A 65 -3.31 2.44 12.07
C HIS A 65 -3.84 3.78 11.56
N PRO A 66 -5.17 3.92 11.49
CA PRO A 66 -5.76 5.07 10.79
C PRO A 66 -5.53 6.41 11.48
N ASN A 67 -5.12 6.39 12.73
CA ASN A 67 -4.89 7.63 13.46
C ASN A 67 -3.44 8.10 13.42
N MET A 68 -2.56 7.35 12.74
CA MET A 68 -1.17 7.79 12.64
C MET A 68 -1.04 8.96 11.69
N LYS A 69 -0.39 10.00 12.17
CA LYS A 69 -0.17 11.19 11.38
C LYS A 69 1.15 11.06 10.62
N GLN A 70 1.26 11.84 9.56
CA GLN A 70 2.45 11.79 8.73
C GLN A 70 3.70 12.13 9.52
N GLU A 71 3.58 13.03 10.48
CA GLU A 71 4.70 13.39 11.33
C GLU A 71 5.25 12.16 12.05
N ALA A 72 4.36 11.31 12.55
CA ALA A 72 4.77 10.11 13.27
C ALA A 72 5.40 9.08 12.36
N THR A 73 4.82 8.89 11.17
CA THR A 73 5.39 7.93 10.23
C THR A 73 6.70 8.42 9.64
N ASP A 74 6.86 9.74 9.47
CA ASP A 74 8.14 10.28 9.04
C ASP A 74 9.24 9.97 10.05
N LYS A 75 8.90 10.06 11.32
CA LYS A 75 9.87 9.75 12.36
C LYS A 75 10.31 8.30 12.30
N ILE A 76 9.36 7.40 12.06
CA ILE A 76 9.70 6.00 11.89
C ILE A 76 10.59 5.80 10.67
N LEU A 77 10.23 6.42 9.56
CA LEU A 77 10.95 6.26 8.31
C LEU A 77 12.39 6.79 8.42
N PHE A 78 12.55 8.02 8.92
CA PHE A 78 13.86 8.66 8.88
C PHE A 78 14.72 8.32 10.08
N GLU A 79 14.12 8.22 11.26
CA GLU A 79 14.90 7.96 12.47
C GLU A 79 14.90 6.50 12.86
N GLY A 80 13.73 5.86 12.76
CA GLY A 80 13.64 4.46 13.16
C GLY A 80 14.31 3.51 12.20
N LEU A 81 14.06 3.71 10.91
CA LEU A 81 14.59 2.83 9.87
C LEU A 81 15.82 3.35 9.17
N GLY A 82 16.01 4.67 9.20
CA GLY A 82 17.09 5.26 8.40
C GLY A 82 16.83 5.17 6.91
N GLY A 83 15.56 5.17 6.54
CA GLY A 83 15.16 5.07 5.14
C GLY A 83 14.77 3.65 4.77
N LEU A 84 14.28 3.49 3.55
CA LEU A 84 13.91 2.19 3.00
C LEU A 84 14.97 1.76 2.00
N ASN A 85 15.29 0.47 1.99
CA ASN A 85 16.16 -0.04 0.94
C ASN A 85 15.33 -0.34 -0.31
N ASP A 86 16.01 -0.71 -1.40
CA ASP A 86 15.35 -0.89 -2.68
C ASP A 86 14.29 -1.98 -2.63
N GLN A 87 14.56 -3.07 -1.93
CA GLN A 87 13.60 -4.15 -1.84
C GLN A 87 12.37 -3.72 -1.04
N GLU A 88 12.58 -2.99 0.03
CA GLU A 88 11.49 -2.53 0.86
C GLU A 88 10.62 -1.54 0.10
N LEU A 89 11.25 -0.63 -0.62
CA LEU A 89 10.49 0.34 -1.40
C LEU A 89 9.71 -0.33 -2.51
N GLU A 90 10.33 -1.29 -3.18
CA GLU A 90 9.63 -2.02 -4.22
C GLU A 90 8.43 -2.79 -3.67
N TYR A 91 8.62 -3.43 -2.52
CA TYR A 91 7.55 -4.18 -1.90
C TYR A 91 6.40 -3.26 -1.51
N LEU A 92 6.75 -2.10 -0.97
CA LEU A 92 5.75 -1.11 -0.58
C LEU A 92 4.96 -0.63 -1.79
N ALA A 93 5.64 -0.37 -2.89
CA ALA A 93 4.97 0.03 -4.13
C ALA A 93 4.05 -1.05 -4.65
N ASN A 94 4.46 -2.31 -4.51
CA ASN A 94 3.62 -3.42 -4.93
C ASN A 94 2.39 -3.58 -4.05
N LEU A 95 2.54 -3.32 -2.75
CA LEU A 95 1.38 -3.31 -1.86
C LEU A 95 0.39 -2.22 -2.28
N TYR A 96 0.91 -1.06 -2.66
CA TYR A 96 0.05 0.03 -3.11
C TYR A 96 -0.69 -0.32 -4.39
N ALA A 97 -0.08 -1.13 -5.24
CA ALA A 97 -0.68 -1.50 -6.52
C ALA A 97 -1.77 -2.55 -6.39
N GLU A 98 -1.77 -3.31 -5.29
CA GLU A 98 -2.70 -4.42 -5.15
C GLU A 98 -4.17 -4.02 -5.28
N PRO A 99 -4.64 -2.97 -4.59
CA PRO A 99 -6.06 -2.60 -4.71
C PRO A 99 -6.47 -2.17 -6.11
N PHE A 100 -5.51 -1.71 -6.92
CA PHE A 100 -5.83 -1.27 -8.29
C PHE A 100 -6.21 -2.42 -9.20
N LYS A 101 -5.82 -3.63 -8.85
CA LYS A 101 -6.16 -4.79 -9.67
C LYS A 101 -7.65 -5.01 -9.75
N ALA A 102 -8.41 -4.49 -8.78
CA ALA A 102 -9.85 -4.64 -8.79
C ALA A 102 -10.55 -3.66 -9.73
N LEU A 103 -9.81 -2.67 -10.26
CA LEU A 103 -10.43 -1.68 -11.13
C LEU A 103 -10.66 -2.18 -12.53
N ILE A 104 -9.77 -3.07 -13.01
CA ILE A 104 -9.85 -3.57 -14.37
C ILE A 104 -9.87 -5.08 -14.31
N ALA A 105 -10.93 -5.66 -14.85
CA ALA A 105 -11.11 -7.10 -14.82
C ALA A 105 -10.52 -7.71 -16.08
N ASP A 106 -9.75 -8.79 -15.90
CA ASP A 106 -9.30 -9.60 -17.00
C ASP A 106 -10.41 -10.54 -17.43
N ALA A 107 -10.47 -10.83 -18.73
CA ALA A 107 -11.48 -11.77 -19.24
C ALA A 107 -11.35 -13.12 -18.56
N GLY A 108 -10.13 -13.57 -18.33
CA GLY A 108 -9.94 -14.85 -17.67
C GLY A 108 -10.37 -14.87 -16.23
N GLU A 109 -10.33 -13.74 -15.59
CA GLU A 109 -10.71 -13.66 -14.18
C GLU A 109 -12.22 -13.63 -14.00
N GLU A 110 -12.95 -13.27 -15.05
CA GLU A 110 -14.40 -13.21 -14.94
C GLU A 110 -15.01 -14.58 -14.66
N GLU A 111 -14.40 -15.63 -15.15
CA GLU A 111 -14.91 -16.96 -14.90
C GLU A 111 -14.71 -17.38 -13.45
N ALA A 112 -13.54 -17.06 -12.91
CA ALA A 112 -13.26 -17.41 -11.53
C ALA A 112 -14.00 -16.52 -10.54
N ASN A 113 -14.40 -15.34 -10.99
CA ASN A 113 -14.97 -14.33 -10.09
C ASN A 113 -16.11 -13.63 -10.81
N PRO A 114 -17.24 -14.33 -11.01
CA PRO A 114 -18.30 -13.77 -11.83
C PRO A 114 -18.89 -12.50 -11.25
N ARG A 115 -19.28 -11.63 -12.12
CA ARG A 115 -19.89 -10.37 -11.74
C ARG A 115 -21.33 -10.58 -11.29
N LYS A 116 -21.72 -9.83 -10.28
CA LYS A 116 -23.11 -9.84 -9.83
C LYS A 116 -23.98 -8.88 -10.63
N MET A 117 -23.37 -7.89 -11.24
CA MET A 117 -24.07 -6.92 -12.07
C MET A 117 -23.53 -6.98 -13.47
N THR A 118 -24.35 -6.56 -14.42
CA THR A 118 -23.97 -6.58 -15.82
C THR A 118 -23.95 -5.17 -16.37
N VAL A 119 -23.19 -5.00 -17.44
CA VAL A 119 -23.09 -3.72 -18.14
C VAL A 119 -23.51 -3.97 -19.58
N SER A 120 -24.37 -3.10 -20.14
CA SER A 120 -24.71 -3.15 -21.55
C SER A 120 -24.56 -1.78 -22.14
N PHE A 121 -24.29 -1.75 -23.46
CA PHE A 121 -24.02 -0.49 -24.15
C PHE A 121 -25.12 -0.14 -25.12
#